data_d443a81a2abdcdf3f6d0e30d9fea7dfb
#
_entry.id   d443a81a2abdcdf3f6d0e30d9fea7dfb
#
_cell.length_a   1.000
_cell.length_b   1.000
_cell.length_c   1.000
_cell.angle_alpha   90.00
_cell.angle_beta   90.00
_cell.angle_gamma   90.00
#
_symmetry.space_group_name_H-M   'P 1'
#
loop_
_entity.id
_entity.type
_entity.pdbx_description
1 polymer ?
#
loop_
_entity_poly.entity_id
_entity_poly.type
_entity_poly.pdbx_seq_one_letter_code
_entity_poly.pdbx_strand_id
1 'polypeptide(L)'
;AEAEKIGIEMLAQVGIPTPEARMKQYPHEFSGGMRQRVLIAMALSCEPSLLIADEPTTALDVTIQAQIVSLLLRLKKERGLSIIFISHNINLVGQISDRIAVMYGGKVMESGTAEQIMKAPKHPYTRALVGALPEFGSHYTQKKMISIPGRVTDPAAPEPGCPFAPRCEFATERCRENGAACPQVEQK
;
A
#
# COMPACT_ATOMS: atom_id res chain seq x y z
N ALA A 1 12.06 17.96 29.48
CA ALA A 1 10.85 18.26 30.28
C ALA A 1 9.57 18.07 29.45
N GLU A 2 9.03 19.10 28.75
CA GLU A 2 7.72 18.99 28.04
C GLU A 2 7.82 18.05 26.84
N ALA A 3 8.78 18.26 25.95
CA ALA A 3 9.00 17.40 24.77
C ALA A 3 9.27 15.93 25.12
N GLU A 4 9.96 15.69 26.22
CA GLU A 4 10.23 14.33 26.71
C GLU A 4 8.93 13.64 27.16
N LYS A 5 8.04 14.37 27.86
CA LYS A 5 6.75 13.87 28.28
C LYS A 5 5.88 13.49 27.06
N ILE A 6 5.80 14.39 26.07
CA ILE A 6 5.09 14.12 24.81
C ILE A 6 5.66 12.89 24.11
N GLY A 7 6.99 12.77 24.04
CA GLY A 7 7.64 11.60 23.44
C GLY A 7 7.27 10.28 24.14
N ILE A 8 7.27 10.26 25.46
CA ILE A 8 6.88 9.10 26.27
C ILE A 8 5.41 8.74 26.02
N GLU A 9 4.51 9.72 25.99
CA GLU A 9 3.10 9.53 25.69
C GLU A 9 2.89 8.95 24.27
N MET A 10 3.60 9.47 23.28
CA MET A 10 3.53 8.97 21.90
C MET A 10 4.03 7.53 21.79
N LEU A 11 5.14 7.18 22.45
CA LEU A 11 5.64 5.81 22.49
C LEU A 11 4.65 4.85 23.15
N ALA A 12 3.99 5.27 24.25
CA ALA A 12 2.96 4.49 24.91
C ALA A 12 1.76 4.24 23.97
N GLN A 13 1.29 5.25 23.24
CA GLN A 13 0.17 5.16 22.32
C GLN A 13 0.40 4.16 21.17
N VAL A 14 1.62 4.04 20.69
CA VAL A 14 1.95 3.06 19.64
C VAL A 14 2.30 1.67 20.24
N GLY A 15 2.18 1.50 21.55
CA GLY A 15 2.38 0.23 22.23
C GLY A 15 3.84 -0.17 22.40
N ILE A 16 4.74 0.79 22.58
CA ILE A 16 6.13 0.53 23.00
C ILE A 16 6.13 0.25 24.51
N PRO A 17 6.64 -0.90 24.97
CA PRO A 17 6.71 -1.22 26.38
C PRO A 17 7.77 -0.36 27.08
N THR A 18 7.52 0.01 28.34
CA THR A 18 8.44 0.82 29.18
C THR A 18 8.95 2.08 28.47
N PRO A 19 8.06 2.98 27.99
CA PRO A 19 8.40 4.08 27.10
C PRO A 19 9.44 5.04 27.71
N GLU A 20 9.45 5.25 29.01
CA GLU A 20 10.42 6.09 29.73
C GLU A 20 11.87 5.55 29.58
N ALA A 21 12.03 4.24 29.67
CA ALA A 21 13.34 3.60 29.50
C ALA A 21 13.76 3.64 28.02
N ARG A 22 12.79 3.46 27.10
CA ARG A 22 13.02 3.43 25.66
C ARG A 22 13.41 4.79 25.07
N MET A 23 12.95 5.89 25.65
CA MET A 23 13.36 7.26 25.26
C MET A 23 14.86 7.50 25.29
N LYS A 24 15.62 6.74 26.05
CA LYS A 24 17.07 6.84 26.20
C LYS A 24 17.86 5.90 25.29
N GLN A 25 17.17 5.06 24.52
CA GLN A 25 17.78 4.06 23.67
C GLN A 25 18.01 4.55 22.25
N TYR A 26 18.97 3.96 21.58
CA TYR A 26 19.30 4.21 20.17
C TYR A 26 18.47 3.32 19.24
N PRO A 27 18.22 3.75 17.98
CA PRO A 27 17.41 3.00 17.02
C PRO A 27 17.89 1.55 16.77
N HIS A 28 19.17 1.28 16.88
CA HIS A 28 19.73 -0.08 16.67
C HIS A 28 19.40 -1.06 17.81
N GLU A 29 18.97 -0.56 18.96
CA GLU A 29 18.53 -1.38 20.11
C GLU A 29 17.07 -1.81 20.00
N PHE A 30 16.33 -1.33 18.97
CA PHE A 30 14.95 -1.68 18.72
C PHE A 30 14.82 -2.79 17.67
N SER A 31 13.85 -3.69 17.84
CA SER A 31 13.44 -4.62 16.78
C SER A 31 12.84 -3.87 15.58
N GLY A 32 12.72 -4.53 14.42
CA GLY A 32 12.12 -3.94 13.23
C GLY A 32 10.72 -3.37 13.48
N GLY A 33 9.86 -4.15 14.13
CA GLY A 33 8.51 -3.71 14.47
C GLY A 33 8.48 -2.57 15.49
N MET A 34 9.41 -2.55 16.45
CA MET A 34 9.52 -1.43 17.38
C MET A 34 9.98 -0.14 16.67
N ARG A 35 10.96 -0.23 15.77
CA ARG A 35 11.39 0.91 14.95
C ARG A 35 10.23 1.49 14.15
N GLN A 36 9.42 0.63 13.53
CA GLN A 36 8.25 1.06 12.78
C GLN A 36 7.22 1.77 13.66
N ARG A 37 6.98 1.27 14.87
CA ARG A 37 6.10 1.93 15.86
C ARG A 37 6.64 3.30 16.28
N VAL A 38 7.94 3.44 16.47
CA VAL A 38 8.59 4.72 16.78
C VAL A 38 8.41 5.71 15.63
N LEU A 39 8.60 5.28 14.37
CA LEU A 39 8.36 6.14 13.20
C LEU A 39 6.90 6.62 13.14
N ILE A 40 5.94 5.75 13.45
CA ILE A 40 4.52 6.13 13.53
C ILE A 40 4.32 7.15 14.67
N ALA A 41 4.91 6.93 15.86
CA ALA A 41 4.83 7.87 16.98
C ALA A 41 5.39 9.25 16.61
N MET A 42 6.52 9.29 15.92
CA MET A 42 7.13 10.54 15.42
C MET A 42 6.19 11.27 14.45
N ALA A 43 5.60 10.55 13.50
CA ALA A 43 4.66 11.15 12.54
C ALA A 43 3.39 11.69 13.22
N LEU A 44 2.95 11.07 14.31
CA LEU A 44 1.75 11.47 15.06
C LEU A 44 2.01 12.61 16.05
N SER A 45 3.27 12.90 16.39
CA SER A 45 3.62 13.93 17.38
C SER A 45 3.22 15.36 16.95
N CYS A 46 3.02 15.57 15.65
CA CYS A 46 2.55 16.84 15.09
C CYS A 46 1.01 16.91 14.93
N GLU A 47 0.27 15.95 15.48
CA GLU A 47 -1.20 15.86 15.39
C GLU A 47 -1.75 16.05 13.96
N PRO A 48 -1.26 15.28 12.98
CA PRO A 48 -1.66 15.45 11.59
C PRO A 48 -3.11 15.01 11.37
N SER A 49 -3.80 15.63 10.42
CA SER A 49 -5.10 15.16 9.90
C SER A 49 -4.95 14.08 8.83
N LEU A 50 -3.77 13.98 8.21
CA LEU A 50 -3.43 13.01 7.16
C LEU A 50 -2.08 12.38 7.47
N LEU A 51 -2.02 11.04 7.45
CA LEU A 51 -0.79 10.26 7.56
C LEU A 51 -0.50 9.58 6.21
N ILE A 52 0.72 9.74 5.71
CA ILE A 52 1.22 9.00 4.55
C ILE A 52 2.09 7.84 5.07
N ALA A 53 1.65 6.62 4.85
CA ALA A 53 2.34 5.39 5.24
C ALA A 53 2.88 4.72 3.97
N ASP A 54 4.15 5.01 3.65
CA ASP A 54 4.83 4.46 2.49
C ASP A 54 5.56 3.17 2.87
N GLU A 55 5.09 2.04 2.31
CA GLU A 55 5.59 0.69 2.58
C GLU A 55 5.79 0.39 4.09
N PRO A 56 4.80 0.68 4.95
CA PRO A 56 4.98 0.66 6.41
C PRO A 56 5.20 -0.75 6.99
N THR A 57 5.05 -1.78 6.18
CA THR A 57 5.17 -3.18 6.59
C THR A 57 6.29 -3.94 5.86
N THR A 58 7.05 -3.25 5.00
CA THR A 58 8.16 -3.86 4.26
C THR A 58 9.25 -4.36 5.22
N ALA A 59 9.81 -5.53 4.93
CA ALA A 59 10.82 -6.22 5.74
C ALA A 59 10.37 -6.62 7.17
N LEU A 60 9.05 -6.68 7.41
CA LEU A 60 8.48 -7.21 8.65
C LEU A 60 7.89 -8.60 8.40
N ASP A 61 7.97 -9.46 9.41
CA ASP A 61 7.25 -10.74 9.38
C ASP A 61 5.72 -10.54 9.41
N VAL A 62 4.99 -11.56 8.97
CA VAL A 62 3.52 -11.50 8.81
C VAL A 62 2.80 -11.10 10.10
N THR A 63 3.29 -11.57 11.25
CA THR A 63 2.68 -11.28 12.55
C THR A 63 2.86 -9.81 12.93
N ILE A 64 4.08 -9.29 12.78
CA ILE A 64 4.39 -7.89 13.05
C ILE A 64 3.68 -6.98 12.04
N GLN A 65 3.62 -7.37 10.75
CA GLN A 65 2.85 -6.67 9.74
C GLN A 65 1.39 -6.48 10.17
N ALA A 66 0.72 -7.57 10.60
CA ALA A 66 -0.66 -7.51 11.08
C ALA A 66 -0.83 -6.57 12.29
N GLN A 67 0.14 -6.56 13.20
CA GLN A 67 0.14 -5.66 14.35
C GLN A 67 0.28 -4.18 13.95
N ILE A 68 1.15 -3.85 13.00
CA ILE A 68 1.33 -2.48 12.50
C ILE A 68 0.06 -2.00 11.79
N VAL A 69 -0.55 -2.84 10.95
CA VAL A 69 -1.81 -2.52 10.28
C VAL A 69 -2.93 -2.29 11.30
N SER A 70 -3.07 -3.17 12.28
CA SER A 70 -4.05 -3.02 13.36
C SER A 70 -3.85 -1.73 14.16
N LEU A 71 -2.59 -1.37 14.44
CA LEU A 71 -2.24 -0.10 15.09
C LEU A 71 -2.70 1.09 14.26
N LEU A 72 -2.40 1.12 12.95
CA LEU A 72 -2.79 2.22 12.06
C LEU A 72 -4.31 2.37 11.97
N LEU A 73 -5.05 1.26 11.84
CA LEU A 73 -6.52 1.28 11.80
C LEU A 73 -7.12 1.76 13.13
N ARG A 74 -6.56 1.37 14.26
CA ARG A 74 -6.95 1.86 15.58
C ARG A 74 -6.74 3.37 15.68
N LEU A 75 -5.56 3.86 15.32
CA LEU A 75 -5.22 5.30 15.35
C LEU A 75 -6.09 6.11 14.38
N LYS A 76 -6.40 5.58 13.18
CA LYS A 76 -7.37 6.16 12.24
C LYS A 76 -8.70 6.43 12.94
N LYS A 77 -9.24 5.43 13.65
CA LYS A 77 -10.53 5.52 14.33
C LYS A 77 -10.50 6.44 15.56
N GLU A 78 -9.48 6.32 16.41
CA GLU A 78 -9.38 7.06 17.65
C GLU A 78 -9.12 8.55 17.46
N ARG A 79 -8.36 8.92 16.40
CA ARG A 79 -7.95 10.30 16.11
C ARG A 79 -8.70 10.97 14.97
N GLY A 80 -9.61 10.27 14.28
CA GLY A 80 -10.26 10.78 13.07
C GLY A 80 -9.28 11.03 11.92
N LEU A 81 -8.17 10.28 11.88
CA LEU A 81 -7.05 10.46 10.97
C LEU A 81 -7.37 9.88 9.59
N SER A 82 -7.05 10.58 8.51
CA SER A 82 -7.01 10.02 7.17
C SER A 82 -5.65 9.36 6.91
N ILE A 83 -5.63 8.23 6.19
CA ILE A 83 -4.38 7.51 5.90
C ILE A 83 -4.28 7.26 4.39
N ILE A 84 -3.16 7.69 3.78
CA ILE A 84 -2.72 7.19 2.47
C ILE A 84 -1.76 6.04 2.73
N PHE A 85 -2.19 4.81 2.39
CA PHE A 85 -1.42 3.60 2.58
C PHE A 85 -0.83 3.14 1.24
N ILE A 86 0.49 3.22 1.08
CA ILE A 86 1.20 2.80 -0.14
C ILE A 86 1.80 1.43 0.12
N SER A 87 1.50 0.47 -0.75
CA SER A 87 2.06 -0.89 -0.67
C SER A 87 1.97 -1.61 -2.02
N HIS A 88 2.90 -2.53 -2.24
CA HIS A 88 2.85 -3.47 -3.36
C HIS A 88 1.95 -4.69 -3.08
N ASN A 89 1.47 -4.87 -1.86
CA ASN A 89 0.59 -5.98 -1.48
C ASN A 89 -0.89 -5.58 -1.64
N ILE A 90 -1.44 -5.81 -2.86
CA ILE A 90 -2.83 -5.46 -3.17
C ILE A 90 -3.84 -6.18 -2.28
N ASN A 91 -3.53 -7.41 -1.80
CA ASN A 91 -4.43 -8.13 -0.89
C ASN A 91 -4.56 -7.40 0.45
N LEU A 92 -3.44 -6.94 1.01
CA LEU A 92 -3.45 -6.15 2.23
C LEU A 92 -4.20 -4.83 2.04
N VAL A 93 -3.89 -4.10 0.96
CA VAL A 93 -4.56 -2.83 0.62
C VAL A 93 -6.06 -3.05 0.46
N GLY A 94 -6.48 -4.14 -0.21
CA GLY A 94 -7.90 -4.50 -0.40
C GLY A 94 -8.67 -4.74 0.89
N GLN A 95 -7.99 -5.19 1.95
CA GLN A 95 -8.61 -5.47 3.25
C GLN A 95 -8.78 -4.24 4.15
N ILE A 96 -7.92 -3.22 3.99
CA ILE A 96 -7.84 -2.11 4.94
C ILE A 96 -8.30 -0.76 4.40
N SER A 97 -8.38 -0.62 3.07
CA SER A 97 -8.65 0.66 2.42
C SER A 97 -10.11 0.82 2.05
N ASP A 98 -10.63 2.03 2.14
CA ASP A 98 -11.97 2.39 1.65
C ASP A 98 -11.95 2.54 0.11
N ARG A 99 -10.86 3.11 -0.42
CA ARG A 99 -10.63 3.34 -1.85
C ARG A 99 -9.20 2.94 -2.22
N ILE A 100 -9.03 2.49 -3.46
CA ILE A 100 -7.75 2.06 -4.00
C ILE A 100 -7.46 2.81 -5.30
N ALA A 101 -6.22 3.25 -5.47
CA ALA A 101 -5.67 3.71 -6.73
C ALA A 101 -4.53 2.76 -7.14
N VAL A 102 -4.70 2.06 -8.25
CA VAL A 102 -3.69 1.15 -8.79
C VAL A 102 -2.77 1.93 -9.73
N MET A 103 -1.47 1.90 -9.44
CA MET A 103 -0.46 2.64 -10.21
C MET A 103 0.45 1.70 -10.98
N TYR A 104 0.87 2.14 -12.18
CA TYR A 104 1.88 1.48 -13.00
C TYR A 104 2.67 2.52 -13.79
N GLY A 105 4.00 2.43 -13.78
CA GLY A 105 4.86 3.35 -14.50
C GLY A 105 4.62 4.84 -14.17
N GLY A 106 4.36 5.16 -12.89
CA GLY A 106 4.10 6.51 -12.41
C GLY A 106 2.70 7.07 -12.72
N LYS A 107 1.82 6.31 -13.39
CA LYS A 107 0.45 6.75 -13.71
C LYS A 107 -0.58 5.91 -12.95
N VAL A 108 -1.73 6.53 -12.60
CA VAL A 108 -2.89 5.81 -12.06
C VAL A 108 -3.60 5.10 -13.22
N MET A 109 -3.65 3.77 -13.15
CA MET A 109 -4.31 2.93 -14.17
C MET A 109 -5.79 2.76 -13.89
N GLU A 110 -6.15 2.61 -12.63
CA GLU A 110 -7.53 2.43 -12.19
C GLU A 110 -7.69 2.94 -10.76
N SER A 111 -8.85 3.53 -10.46
CA SER A 111 -9.21 3.90 -9.09
C SER A 111 -10.68 3.61 -8.82
N GLY A 112 -10.99 3.21 -7.58
CA GLY A 112 -12.35 2.87 -7.19
C GLY A 112 -12.45 2.55 -5.71
N THR A 113 -13.61 2.07 -5.26
CA THR A 113 -13.73 1.47 -3.93
C THR A 113 -12.91 0.18 -3.86
N ALA A 114 -12.49 -0.22 -2.67
CA ALA A 114 -11.77 -1.48 -2.50
C ALA A 114 -12.57 -2.67 -3.09
N GLU A 115 -13.88 -2.67 -2.90
CA GLU A 115 -14.76 -3.71 -3.45
C GLU A 115 -14.74 -3.74 -4.98
N GLN A 116 -14.83 -2.58 -5.65
CA GLN A 116 -14.77 -2.49 -7.12
C GLN A 116 -13.44 -3.01 -7.66
N ILE A 117 -12.33 -2.58 -7.07
CA ILE A 117 -10.99 -2.98 -7.51
C ILE A 117 -10.73 -4.46 -7.27
N MET A 118 -11.17 -5.00 -6.13
CA MET A 118 -10.88 -6.40 -5.77
C MET A 118 -11.82 -7.40 -6.44
N LYS A 119 -13.11 -7.05 -6.65
CA LYS A 119 -14.11 -7.99 -7.18
C LYS A 119 -14.40 -7.81 -8.67
N ALA A 120 -14.29 -6.58 -9.19
CA ALA A 120 -14.64 -6.24 -10.57
C ALA A 120 -13.64 -5.28 -11.21
N PRO A 121 -12.33 -5.60 -11.21
CA PRO A 121 -11.31 -4.75 -11.83
C PRO A 121 -11.57 -4.61 -13.32
N LYS A 122 -11.40 -3.40 -13.86
CA LYS A 122 -11.64 -3.10 -15.28
C LYS A 122 -10.34 -3.05 -16.07
N HIS A 123 -9.31 -2.37 -15.54
CA HIS A 123 -8.06 -2.23 -16.24
C HIS A 123 -7.32 -3.58 -16.34
N PRO A 124 -6.77 -3.96 -17.52
CA PRO A 124 -6.09 -5.24 -17.69
C PRO A 124 -4.94 -5.50 -16.70
N TYR A 125 -4.19 -4.47 -16.35
CA TYR A 125 -3.16 -4.57 -15.31
C TYR A 125 -3.76 -4.93 -13.94
N THR A 126 -4.83 -4.24 -13.53
CA THR A 126 -5.51 -4.51 -12.25
C THR A 126 -6.08 -5.93 -12.21
N ARG A 127 -6.69 -6.37 -13.33
CA ARG A 127 -7.18 -7.76 -13.47
C ARG A 127 -6.07 -8.78 -13.28
N ALA A 128 -4.92 -8.55 -13.94
CA ALA A 128 -3.78 -9.45 -13.83
C ALA A 128 -3.19 -9.45 -12.40
N LEU A 129 -3.13 -8.28 -11.75
CA LEU A 129 -2.62 -8.11 -10.40
C LEU A 129 -3.52 -8.81 -9.37
N VAL A 130 -4.84 -8.63 -9.45
CA VAL A 130 -5.82 -9.30 -8.59
C VAL A 130 -5.88 -10.80 -8.91
N GLY A 131 -5.83 -11.19 -10.19
CA GLY A 131 -5.85 -12.59 -10.63
C GLY A 131 -4.59 -13.38 -10.24
N ALA A 132 -3.49 -12.70 -9.93
CA ALA A 132 -2.27 -13.33 -9.41
C ALA A 132 -2.35 -13.64 -7.91
N LEU A 133 -3.38 -13.16 -7.19
CA LEU A 133 -3.56 -13.46 -5.77
C LEU A 133 -3.89 -14.96 -5.58
N PRO A 134 -3.23 -15.61 -4.61
CA PRO A 134 -3.58 -16.99 -4.26
C PRO A 134 -4.99 -17.03 -3.66
N GLU A 135 -5.84 -17.90 -4.19
CA GLU A 135 -7.13 -18.19 -3.57
C GLU A 135 -6.94 -19.10 -2.35
N PHE A 136 -7.60 -18.75 -1.24
CA PHE A 136 -7.53 -19.54 -0.02
C PHE A 136 -8.05 -20.97 -0.30
N GLY A 137 -7.22 -22.00 -0.02
CA GLY A 137 -7.57 -23.41 -0.24
C GLY A 137 -7.30 -23.92 -1.65
N SER A 138 -6.82 -23.11 -2.60
CA SER A 138 -6.40 -23.59 -3.90
C SER A 138 -5.00 -24.20 -3.85
N HIS A 139 -4.84 -25.42 -4.37
CA HIS A 139 -3.54 -26.08 -4.51
C HIS A 139 -2.84 -25.54 -5.77
N TYR A 140 -1.51 -25.32 -5.71
CA TYR A 140 -0.72 -24.81 -6.86
C TYR A 140 -0.85 -25.65 -8.15
N THR A 141 -1.27 -26.91 -8.03
CA THR A 141 -1.51 -27.80 -9.16
C THR A 141 -2.86 -27.55 -9.85
N GLN A 142 -3.79 -26.84 -9.20
CA GLN A 142 -5.15 -26.62 -9.70
C GLN A 142 -5.32 -25.27 -10.40
N LYS A 143 -4.52 -24.26 -10.03
CA LYS A 143 -4.56 -22.94 -10.64
C LYS A 143 -3.17 -22.50 -11.04
N LYS A 144 -2.93 -22.38 -12.34
CA LYS A 144 -1.70 -21.83 -12.88
C LYS A 144 -1.63 -20.34 -12.49
N MET A 145 -0.59 -19.94 -11.75
CA MET A 145 -0.39 -18.53 -11.44
C MET A 145 -0.22 -17.73 -12.73
N ILE A 146 -1.06 -16.71 -12.89
CA ILE A 146 -1.01 -15.82 -14.05
C ILE A 146 0.16 -14.86 -13.83
N SER A 147 1.23 -15.02 -14.61
CA SER A 147 2.30 -14.04 -14.65
C SER A 147 2.01 -13.00 -15.73
N ILE A 148 2.27 -11.74 -15.43
CA ILE A 148 2.16 -10.66 -16.40
C ILE A 148 3.38 -10.73 -17.32
N PRO A 149 3.24 -11.05 -18.62
CA PRO A 149 4.38 -11.20 -19.52
C PRO A 149 5.08 -9.86 -19.81
N GLY A 150 6.30 -9.92 -20.33
CA GLY A 150 7.08 -8.75 -20.73
C GLY A 150 7.83 -8.07 -19.59
N ARG A 151 8.62 -7.05 -19.94
CA ARG A 151 9.39 -6.24 -18.98
C ARG A 151 8.60 -5.02 -18.54
N VAL A 152 8.86 -4.55 -17.33
CA VAL A 152 8.35 -3.27 -16.84
C VAL A 152 8.96 -2.15 -17.67
N THR A 153 8.15 -1.15 -18.05
CA THR A 153 8.62 0.05 -18.77
C THR A 153 9.67 0.78 -17.92
N ASP A 154 10.70 1.28 -18.60
CA ASP A 154 11.76 2.07 -17.96
C ASP A 154 11.18 3.42 -17.49
N PRO A 155 11.21 3.72 -16.19
CA PRO A 155 10.72 5.00 -15.69
C PRO A 155 11.53 6.21 -16.20
N ALA A 156 12.79 6.00 -16.59
CA ALA A 156 13.65 7.06 -17.13
C ALA A 156 13.33 7.38 -18.62
N ALA A 157 12.64 6.48 -19.32
CA ALA A 157 12.23 6.67 -20.70
C ALA A 157 10.72 6.35 -20.85
N PRO A 158 9.83 7.20 -20.30
CA PRO A 158 8.40 6.94 -20.33
C PRO A 158 7.87 7.01 -21.77
N GLU A 159 7.23 5.95 -22.22
CA GLU A 159 6.54 5.95 -23.50
C GLU A 159 5.27 6.83 -23.44
N PRO A 160 4.87 7.43 -24.58
CA PRO A 160 3.61 8.15 -24.66
C PRO A 160 2.42 7.19 -24.43
N GLY A 161 1.32 7.72 -23.88
CA GLY A 161 0.09 6.96 -23.66
C GLY A 161 0.09 6.12 -22.37
N CYS A 162 -0.48 4.92 -22.49
CA CYS A 162 -0.61 3.99 -21.38
C CYS A 162 0.71 3.23 -21.16
N PRO A 163 1.36 3.33 -20.00
CA PRO A 163 2.63 2.66 -19.72
C PRO A 163 2.51 1.13 -19.69
N PHE A 164 1.29 0.60 -19.55
CA PHE A 164 1.04 -0.84 -19.61
C PHE A 164 0.79 -1.36 -21.04
N ALA A 165 0.62 -0.49 -22.04
CA ALA A 165 0.31 -0.90 -23.42
C ALA A 165 1.27 -1.96 -24.00
N PRO A 166 2.61 -1.91 -23.79
CA PRO A 166 3.53 -2.93 -24.29
C PRO A 166 3.29 -4.36 -23.75
N ARG A 167 2.57 -4.47 -22.63
CA ARG A 167 2.29 -5.74 -21.92
C ARG A 167 0.81 -6.11 -21.93
N CYS A 168 -0.03 -5.27 -22.54
CA CYS A 168 -1.47 -5.40 -22.54
C CYS A 168 -1.94 -6.20 -23.77
N GLU A 169 -2.62 -7.31 -23.55
CA GLU A 169 -3.23 -8.10 -24.64
C GLU A 169 -4.38 -7.38 -25.37
N PHE A 170 -4.94 -6.34 -24.74
CA PHE A 170 -6.02 -5.50 -25.30
C PHE A 170 -5.50 -4.15 -25.84
N ALA A 171 -4.17 -4.00 -26.01
CA ALA A 171 -3.60 -2.75 -26.47
C ALA A 171 -4.05 -2.41 -27.90
N THR A 172 -4.46 -1.17 -28.09
CA THR A 172 -4.78 -0.57 -29.40
C THR A 172 -3.86 0.60 -29.68
N GLU A 173 -3.88 1.14 -30.89
CA GLU A 173 -3.10 2.34 -31.23
C GLU A 173 -3.47 3.53 -30.34
N ARG A 174 -4.76 3.69 -30.01
CA ARG A 174 -5.25 4.71 -29.06
C ARG A 174 -4.53 4.64 -27.69
N CYS A 175 -4.16 3.46 -27.24
CA CYS A 175 -3.44 3.31 -25.97
C CYS A 175 -2.03 3.90 -25.98
N ARG A 176 -1.49 4.23 -27.16
CA ARG A 176 -0.17 4.86 -27.34
C ARG A 176 -0.25 6.38 -27.45
N GLU A 177 -1.46 6.95 -27.48
CA GLU A 177 -1.68 8.39 -27.54
C GLU A 177 -1.60 9.01 -26.15
N ASN A 178 -0.99 10.20 -26.04
CA ASN A 178 -0.91 10.93 -24.79
C ASN A 178 -2.29 11.32 -24.28
N GLY A 179 -2.55 11.03 -23.02
CA GLY A 179 -3.81 11.39 -22.36
C GLY A 179 -5.02 10.51 -22.70
N ALA A 180 -4.81 9.46 -23.52
CA ALA A 180 -5.91 8.53 -23.80
C ALA A 180 -6.28 7.72 -22.54
N ALA A 181 -7.56 7.71 -22.22
CA ALA A 181 -8.09 6.85 -21.16
C ALA A 181 -8.14 5.39 -21.67
N CYS A 182 -8.02 4.43 -20.75
CA CYS A 182 -8.10 3.03 -21.09
C CYS A 182 -9.54 2.65 -21.52
N PRO A 183 -9.76 2.14 -22.75
CA PRO A 183 -11.09 1.78 -23.23
C PRO A 183 -11.81 0.75 -22.35
N GLN A 184 -11.06 -0.11 -21.67
CA GLN A 184 -11.62 -1.11 -20.75
C GLN A 184 -12.15 -0.50 -19.44
N VAL A 185 -11.66 0.68 -19.04
CA VAL A 185 -12.09 1.40 -17.83
C VAL A 185 -13.27 2.32 -18.14
N GLU A 186 -13.34 2.87 -19.37
CA GLU A 186 -14.41 3.77 -19.81
C GLU A 186 -15.78 3.07 -20.02
N GLN A 187 -15.79 1.76 -20.22
CA GLN A 187 -17.04 1.01 -20.34
C GLN A 187 -17.78 1.00 -19.00
N LYS A 188 -18.83 1.80 -18.91
CA LYS A 188 -19.76 1.90 -17.76
C LYS A 188 -20.72 0.72 -17.71
#